data_7af8cfc1b14f2e0342d2f07a479baa02
#
_entry.id   7af8cfc1b14f2e0342d2f07a479baa02
#
_cell.length_a   1.000
_cell.length_b   1.000
_cell.length_c   1.000
_cell.angle_alpha   90.00
_cell.angle_beta   90.00
_cell.angle_gamma   90.00
#
_symmetry.space_group_name_H-M   'P 1'
#
loop_
_entity.id
_entity.type
_entity.pdbx_description
1 polymer ?
#
loop_
_entity_poly.entity_id
_entity_poly.type
_entity_poly.pdbx_seq_one_letter_code
_entity_poly.pdbx_strand_id
1 'polypeptide(L)'
;MNYLQVSLQVLLFLIFAIGGGVRLFQPMEKLANRMLWVKYFSPRIVRSIALLELVCGIGIILPFFFPHVTIDFALYAGCLLMFTMLGAAVTHIIIGDYKQIFGNLFILGIIYWVTFPAGI
;
A
#
# COMPACT_ATOMS: atom_id res chain seq x y z
N MET A 1 10.23 7.54 20.54
CA MET A 1 9.85 7.14 19.17
C MET A 1 11.08 7.06 18.30
N ASN A 2 11.23 5.98 17.56
CA ASN A 2 12.41 5.73 16.75
C ASN A 2 12.32 6.52 15.44
N TYR A 3 13.40 7.24 15.08
CA TYR A 3 13.45 8.02 13.83
C TYR A 3 13.27 7.13 12.59
N LEU A 4 13.85 5.92 12.62
CA LEU A 4 13.68 4.97 11.53
C LEU A 4 12.22 4.58 11.36
N GLN A 5 11.53 4.29 12.46
CA GLN A 5 10.12 3.95 12.45
C GLN A 5 9.28 5.07 11.85
N VAL A 6 9.49 6.29 12.29
CA VAL A 6 8.77 7.47 11.79
C VAL A 6 9.04 7.67 10.29
N SER A 7 10.31 7.57 9.90
CA SER A 7 10.70 7.75 8.50
C SER A 7 10.05 6.72 7.59
N LEU A 8 9.99 5.46 8.04
CA LEU A 8 9.35 4.40 7.26
C LEU A 8 7.83 4.60 7.17
N GLN A 9 7.20 5.07 8.24
CA GLN A 9 5.76 5.37 8.20
C GLN A 9 5.44 6.49 7.22
N VAL A 10 6.24 7.55 7.20
CA VAL A 10 6.08 8.65 6.25
C VAL A 10 6.30 8.15 4.82
N LEU A 11 7.32 7.31 4.62
CA LEU A 11 7.59 6.73 3.30
C LEU A 11 6.40 5.90 2.81
N LEU A 12 5.85 5.05 3.66
CA LEU A 12 4.67 4.25 3.30
C LEU A 12 3.47 5.14 2.99
N PHE A 13 3.26 6.18 3.78
CA PHE A 13 2.19 7.14 3.50
C PHE A 13 2.36 7.74 2.09
N LEU A 14 3.57 8.21 1.76
CA LEU A 14 3.82 8.80 0.45
C LEU A 14 3.59 7.79 -0.67
N ILE A 15 4.08 6.56 -0.51
CA ILE A 15 3.92 5.52 -1.53
C ILE A 15 2.43 5.23 -1.77
N PHE A 16 1.67 4.97 -0.72
CA PHE A 16 0.29 4.52 -0.86
C PHE A 16 -0.69 5.66 -1.08
N ALA A 17 -0.50 6.81 -0.45
CA ALA A 17 -1.39 7.95 -0.64
C ALA A 17 -1.21 8.55 -2.04
N ILE A 18 0.03 8.77 -2.46
CA ILE A 18 0.30 9.32 -3.79
C ILE A 18 -0.05 8.28 -4.85
N GLY A 19 0.42 7.05 -4.70
CA GLY A 19 0.14 5.98 -5.65
C GLY A 19 -1.34 5.67 -5.76
N GLY A 20 -2.03 5.59 -4.61
CA GLY A 20 -3.47 5.37 -4.59
C GLY A 20 -4.23 6.53 -5.22
N GLY A 21 -3.83 7.78 -4.91
CA GLY A 21 -4.44 8.95 -5.51
C GLY A 21 -4.28 9.00 -7.02
N VAL A 22 -3.09 8.67 -7.51
CA VAL A 22 -2.82 8.60 -8.95
C VAL A 22 -3.72 7.56 -9.61
N ARG A 23 -3.77 6.35 -9.06
CA ARG A 23 -4.60 5.27 -9.61
C ARG A 23 -6.09 5.56 -9.49
N LEU A 24 -6.49 6.36 -8.51
CA LEU A 24 -7.90 6.70 -8.31
C LEU A 24 -8.39 7.74 -9.33
N PHE A 25 -7.55 8.69 -9.71
CA PHE A 25 -7.97 9.83 -10.51
C PHE A 25 -7.47 9.84 -11.95
N GLN A 26 -6.41 9.11 -12.27
CA GLN A 26 -5.92 9.08 -13.66
C GLN A 26 -6.83 8.24 -14.56
N PRO A 27 -6.91 8.58 -15.87
CA PRO A 27 -7.66 7.75 -16.82
C PRO A 27 -7.10 6.32 -16.89
N MET A 28 -8.01 5.35 -17.02
CA MET A 28 -7.63 3.93 -17.07
C MET A 28 -6.64 3.63 -18.19
N GLU A 29 -6.76 4.30 -19.31
CA GLU A 29 -5.86 4.13 -20.46
C GLU A 29 -4.42 4.45 -20.06
N LYS A 30 -4.22 5.56 -19.36
CA LYS A 30 -2.89 5.94 -18.86
C LYS A 30 -2.34 4.93 -17.87
N LEU A 31 -3.19 4.47 -16.95
CA LEU A 31 -2.79 3.48 -15.97
C LEU A 31 -2.38 2.16 -16.63
N ALA A 32 -3.15 1.71 -17.60
CA ALA A 32 -2.88 0.46 -18.31
C ALA A 32 -1.55 0.51 -19.06
N ASN A 33 -1.14 1.68 -19.56
CA ASN A 33 0.14 1.84 -20.24
C ASN A 33 1.33 1.75 -19.28
N ARG A 34 1.14 2.09 -18.02
CA ARG A 34 2.21 2.11 -17.00
C ARG A 34 2.23 0.87 -16.13
N MET A 35 1.06 0.26 -15.92
CA MET A 35 0.89 -0.87 -15.00
C MET A 35 0.23 -2.01 -15.74
N LEU A 36 0.99 -3.07 -15.98
CA LEU A 36 0.50 -4.21 -16.74
C LEU A 36 -0.74 -4.84 -16.13
N TRP A 37 -0.78 -4.94 -14.79
CA TRP A 37 -1.89 -5.62 -14.09
C TRP A 37 -3.23 -4.93 -14.27
N VAL A 38 -3.25 -3.63 -14.54
CA VAL A 38 -4.48 -2.86 -14.70
C VAL A 38 -5.34 -3.39 -15.85
N LYS A 39 -4.69 -3.95 -16.88
CA LYS A 39 -5.39 -4.50 -18.05
C LYS A 39 -6.25 -5.72 -17.71
N TYR A 40 -5.94 -6.41 -16.62
CA TYR A 40 -6.57 -7.67 -16.26
C TYR A 40 -7.74 -7.51 -15.29
N PHE A 41 -8.00 -6.29 -14.82
CA PHE A 41 -9.06 -6.01 -13.85
C PHE A 41 -10.00 -4.94 -14.37
N SER A 42 -11.26 -4.98 -13.91
CA SER A 42 -12.23 -3.94 -14.27
C SER A 42 -11.81 -2.61 -13.66
N PRO A 43 -12.20 -1.47 -14.27
CA PRO A 43 -11.92 -0.16 -13.69
C PRO A 43 -12.43 0.00 -12.25
N ARG A 44 -13.58 -0.60 -11.94
CA ARG A 44 -14.16 -0.55 -10.60
C ARG A 44 -13.24 -1.21 -9.58
N ILE A 45 -12.67 -2.37 -9.92
CA ILE A 45 -11.74 -3.08 -9.02
C ILE A 45 -10.46 -2.27 -8.84
N VAL A 46 -9.90 -1.73 -9.91
CA VAL A 46 -8.68 -0.91 -9.85
C VAL A 46 -8.90 0.31 -8.96
N ARG A 47 -10.03 1.00 -9.13
CA ARG A 47 -10.34 2.19 -8.33
C ARG A 47 -10.59 1.83 -6.86
N SER A 48 -11.22 0.69 -6.60
CA SER A 48 -11.48 0.23 -5.23
C SER A 48 -10.17 -0.08 -4.50
N ILE A 49 -9.24 -0.76 -5.16
CA ILE A 49 -7.93 -1.05 -4.59
C ILE A 49 -7.17 0.26 -4.33
N ALA A 50 -7.22 1.20 -5.27
CA ALA A 50 -6.58 2.50 -5.12
C ALA A 50 -7.12 3.27 -3.92
N LEU A 51 -8.44 3.27 -3.73
CA LEU A 51 -9.07 3.92 -2.58
C LEU A 51 -8.64 3.27 -1.27
N LEU A 52 -8.61 1.94 -1.24
CA LEU A 52 -8.17 1.19 -0.06
C LEU A 52 -6.73 1.57 0.31
N GLU A 53 -5.83 1.62 -0.66
CA GLU A 53 -4.44 1.97 -0.42
C GLU A 53 -4.29 3.41 0.06
N LEU A 54 -5.04 4.34 -0.51
CA LEU A 54 -5.05 5.74 -0.09
C LEU A 54 -5.48 5.88 1.37
N VAL A 55 -6.59 5.25 1.72
CA VAL A 55 -7.15 5.31 3.08
C VAL A 55 -6.19 4.65 4.08
N CYS A 56 -5.64 3.49 3.74
CA CYS A 56 -4.71 2.80 4.62
C CYS A 56 -3.39 3.55 4.77
N GLY A 57 -2.91 4.19 3.71
CA GLY A 57 -1.71 5.03 3.78
C GLY A 57 -1.89 6.18 4.74
N ILE A 58 -3.05 6.84 4.69
CA ILE A 58 -3.39 7.88 5.66
C ILE A 58 -3.47 7.31 7.07
N GLY A 59 -4.06 6.12 7.22
CA GLY A 59 -4.19 5.47 8.51
C GLY A 59 -2.87 5.19 9.20
N ILE A 60 -1.82 4.93 8.45
CA ILE A 60 -0.49 4.65 9.02
C ILE A 60 0.09 5.87 9.72
N ILE A 61 -0.13 7.08 9.20
CA ILE A 61 0.41 8.30 9.81
C ILE A 61 -0.59 9.01 10.73
N LEU A 62 -1.82 8.56 10.75
CA LEU A 62 -2.87 9.22 11.55
C LEU A 62 -2.50 9.39 13.03
N PRO A 63 -1.87 8.41 13.70
CA PRO A 63 -1.49 8.56 15.11
C PRO A 63 -0.52 9.72 15.39
N PHE A 64 0.22 10.19 14.39
CA PHE A 64 1.11 11.33 14.58
C PHE A 64 0.34 12.65 14.80
N PHE A 65 -0.81 12.78 14.14
CA PHE A 65 -1.62 13.98 14.20
C PHE A 65 -2.72 13.87 15.25
N PHE A 66 -3.16 12.67 15.55
CA PHE A 66 -4.24 12.40 16.48
C PHE A 66 -3.79 11.36 17.50
N PRO A 67 -3.09 11.79 18.58
CA PRO A 67 -2.58 10.83 19.57
C PRO A 67 -3.68 10.01 20.26
N HIS A 68 -4.93 10.46 20.17
CA HIS A 68 -6.08 9.73 20.74
C HIS A 68 -6.52 8.57 19.89
N VAL A 69 -6.13 8.55 18.60
CA VAL A 69 -6.41 7.41 17.72
C VAL A 69 -5.59 6.24 18.23
N THR A 70 -6.26 5.15 18.53
CA THR A 70 -5.59 3.99 19.09
C THR A 70 -4.62 3.39 18.09
N ILE A 71 -3.59 2.74 18.62
CA ILE A 71 -2.59 2.04 17.82
C ILE A 71 -3.26 0.95 16.95
N ASP A 72 -4.44 0.48 17.35
CA ASP A 72 -5.18 -0.53 16.61
C ASP A 72 -5.56 -0.07 15.21
N PHE A 73 -5.84 1.22 15.04
CA PHE A 73 -6.20 1.74 13.71
C PHE A 73 -5.03 1.60 12.73
N ALA A 74 -3.82 1.96 13.16
CA ALA A 74 -2.63 1.80 12.34
C ALA A 74 -2.31 0.32 12.11
N LEU A 75 -2.56 -0.53 13.11
CA LEU A 75 -2.40 -1.97 12.99
C LEU A 75 -3.30 -2.55 11.91
N TYR A 76 -4.59 -2.18 11.91
CA TYR A 76 -5.52 -2.65 10.89
C TYR A 76 -5.14 -2.14 9.50
N ALA A 77 -4.74 -0.87 9.40
CA ALA A 77 -4.29 -0.30 8.13
C ALA A 77 -3.08 -1.05 7.59
N GLY A 78 -2.11 -1.34 8.45
CA GLY A 78 -0.92 -2.11 8.06
C GLY A 78 -1.25 -3.51 7.61
N CYS A 79 -2.15 -4.20 8.33
CA CYS A 79 -2.57 -5.55 7.96
C CYS A 79 -3.28 -5.57 6.60
N LEU A 80 -4.14 -4.60 6.34
CA LEU A 80 -4.83 -4.50 5.06
C LEU A 80 -3.85 -4.23 3.92
N LEU A 81 -2.85 -3.38 4.15
CA LEU A 81 -1.81 -3.12 3.15
C LEU A 81 -0.95 -4.35 2.88
N MET A 82 -0.62 -5.14 3.92
CA MET A 82 0.09 -6.40 3.73
C MET A 82 -0.71 -7.37 2.86
N PHE A 83 -2.01 -7.45 3.12
CA PHE A 83 -2.90 -8.29 2.31
C PHE A 83 -2.90 -7.83 0.86
N THR A 84 -2.96 -6.52 0.63
CA THR A 84 -2.93 -5.94 -0.71
C THR A 84 -1.62 -6.26 -1.42
N MET A 85 -0.50 -6.18 -0.72
CA MET A 85 0.81 -6.50 -1.31
C MET A 85 0.96 -7.98 -1.65
N LEU A 86 0.43 -8.86 -0.80
CA LEU A 86 0.42 -10.29 -1.10
C LEU A 86 -0.44 -10.58 -2.32
N GLY A 87 -1.63 -9.97 -2.40
CA GLY A 87 -2.48 -10.12 -3.57
C GLY A 87 -1.82 -9.59 -4.84
N ALA A 88 -1.11 -8.47 -4.73
CA ALA A 88 -0.36 -7.91 -5.85
C ALA A 88 0.75 -8.86 -6.31
N ALA A 89 1.49 -9.43 -5.37
CA ALA A 89 2.56 -10.37 -5.70
C ALA A 89 2.01 -11.61 -6.44
N VAL A 90 0.91 -12.16 -5.93
CA VAL A 90 0.24 -13.29 -6.58
C VAL A 90 -0.22 -12.93 -7.99
N THR A 91 -0.81 -11.73 -8.15
CA THR A 91 -1.25 -11.24 -9.46
C THR A 91 -0.08 -11.15 -10.43
N HIS A 92 1.04 -10.58 -10.00
CA HIS A 92 2.23 -10.45 -10.85
C HIS A 92 2.81 -11.82 -11.25
N ILE A 93 2.73 -12.81 -10.36
CA ILE A 93 3.14 -14.17 -10.68
C ILE A 93 2.25 -14.75 -11.79
N ILE A 94 0.93 -14.58 -11.64
CA ILE A 94 -0.04 -15.14 -12.58
C ILE A 94 0.10 -14.54 -13.98
N ILE A 95 0.28 -13.21 -14.05
CA ILE A 95 0.38 -12.52 -15.35
C ILE A 95 1.80 -12.50 -15.92
N GLY A 96 2.78 -13.05 -15.19
CA GLY A 96 4.16 -13.12 -15.68
C GLY A 96 4.97 -11.85 -15.54
N ASP A 97 4.53 -10.90 -14.73
CA ASP A 97 5.21 -9.64 -14.48
C ASP A 97 6.14 -9.75 -13.28
N TYR A 98 7.18 -10.59 -13.42
CA TYR A 98 8.03 -11.01 -12.30
C TYR A 98 8.88 -9.88 -11.71
N LYS A 99 9.19 -8.84 -12.48
CA LYS A 99 9.98 -7.72 -11.99
C LYS A 99 9.31 -6.98 -10.84
N GLN A 100 7.99 -6.92 -10.85
CA GLN A 100 7.22 -6.21 -9.82
C GLN A 100 7.19 -6.95 -8.49
N ILE A 101 7.45 -8.27 -8.50
CA ILE A 101 7.40 -9.08 -7.28
C ILE A 101 8.44 -8.60 -6.27
N PHE A 102 9.65 -8.29 -6.70
CA PHE A 102 10.71 -7.85 -5.81
C PHE A 102 10.35 -6.55 -5.09
N GLY A 103 9.78 -5.59 -5.83
CA GLY A 103 9.30 -4.33 -5.25
C GLY A 103 8.19 -4.57 -4.25
N ASN A 104 7.22 -5.44 -4.59
CA ASN A 104 6.12 -5.74 -3.70
C ASN A 104 6.58 -6.41 -2.41
N LEU A 105 7.52 -7.35 -2.50
CA LEU A 105 8.05 -8.03 -1.32
C LEU A 105 8.85 -7.08 -0.45
N PHE A 106 9.60 -6.16 -1.05
CA PHE A 106 10.34 -5.14 -0.31
C PHE A 106 9.39 -4.23 0.46
N ILE A 107 8.35 -3.74 -0.20
CA ILE A 107 7.33 -2.89 0.44
C ILE A 107 6.60 -3.67 1.52
N LEU A 108 6.27 -4.94 1.27
CA LEU A 108 5.65 -5.81 2.26
C LEU A 108 6.50 -5.92 3.52
N GLY A 109 7.81 -6.08 3.36
CA GLY A 109 8.74 -6.13 4.49
C GLY A 109 8.73 -4.83 5.30
N ILE A 110 8.69 -3.68 4.63
CA ILE A 110 8.60 -2.38 5.30
C ILE A 110 7.28 -2.26 6.07
N ILE A 111 6.17 -2.66 5.46
CA ILE A 111 4.86 -2.61 6.11
C ILE A 111 4.87 -3.50 7.36
N TYR A 112 5.43 -4.70 7.25
CA TYR A 112 5.52 -5.62 8.40
C TYR A 112 6.34 -4.99 9.53
N TRP A 113 7.50 -4.42 9.21
CA TRP A 113 8.36 -3.78 10.19
C TRP A 113 7.63 -2.65 10.91
N VAL A 114 6.92 -1.81 10.15
CA VAL A 114 6.19 -0.66 10.70
C VAL A 114 5.01 -1.12 11.55
N THR A 115 4.30 -2.16 11.09
CA THR A 115 3.09 -2.64 11.77
C THR A 115 3.43 -3.40 13.04
N PHE A 116 4.51 -4.18 13.03
CA PHE A 116 4.95 -5.01 14.15
C PHE A 116 6.39 -4.70 14.54
N PRO A 117 6.67 -3.49 15.08
CA PRO A 117 8.06 -3.08 15.36
C PRO A 117 8.74 -3.93 16.42
N ALA A 118 7.98 -4.65 17.25
CA ALA A 118 8.52 -5.54 18.25
C ALA A 118 8.76 -6.97 17.74
N GLY A 119 8.56 -7.21 16.44
CA GLY A 119 8.79 -8.51 15.84
C GLY A 119 7.68 -9.53 16.08
N ILE A 120 6.52 -9.10 16.44
CA ILE A 120 5.38 -9.98 16.75
C ILE A 120 4.70 -10.51 15.51
#